data_d16f881ad94289dca4b2f04e92d0c555
#
_entry.id   d16f881ad94289dca4b2f04e92d0c555
#
_cell.length_a   1.000
_cell.length_b   1.000
_cell.length_c   1.000
_cell.angle_alpha   90.00
_cell.angle_beta   90.00
_cell.angle_gamma   90.00
#
_symmetry.space_group_name_H-M   'P 1'
#
loop_
_entity.id
_entity.type
_entity.pdbx_description
1 polymer ?
#
loop_
_entity_poly.entity_id
_entity_poly.type
_entity_poly.pdbx_seq_one_letter_code
_entity_poly.pdbx_strand_id
1 'polypeptide(L)'
;MTMPPNLRVIRVNCTGRIDPLFILQALEAGADGVLISGCHEGDCHYSTGNIFSKKRFRFFKKMLDEFGLGDRVDFVHVSAAEGEKWAAINKEFVKKIKKLGPTPIQQTNDLSDITVDDDHTRKNRIHDILVSLSKKMDYEPKKQVLFDPEEVYEGYGFPKRDPDKCIGCYACYNVCPENAIKIEDVKNKRKYGTLHAQCLVCKECEKVCPQEAITISPGFELVSFLMNEPLWEFDVPLQKCSECGEYFNPTPFCEELEKRIKNKKAEESLEALNLPFKPYTTCPSCKRKKLAQVVAEIAHPALKQMR
;
A
#
# COMPACT_ATOMS: atom_id res chain seq x y z
N MET A 1 33.55 1.41 34.10
CA MET A 1 32.33 0.75 33.59
C MET A 1 32.73 -0.10 32.38
N THR A 2 32.58 -1.42 32.46
CA THR A 2 32.96 -2.32 31.36
C THR A 2 31.74 -2.70 30.52
N MET A 3 31.82 -2.43 29.23
CA MET A 3 30.82 -2.80 28.23
C MET A 3 31.14 -4.18 27.60
N PRO A 4 30.13 -4.97 27.20
CA PRO A 4 30.38 -6.19 26.48
C PRO A 4 31.14 -5.92 25.16
N PRO A 5 32.14 -6.75 24.78
CA PRO A 5 33.00 -6.50 23.63
C PRO A 5 32.32 -6.68 22.27
N ASN A 6 31.19 -7.36 22.26
CA ASN A 6 30.41 -7.68 21.06
C ASN A 6 29.33 -6.64 20.71
N LEU A 7 29.39 -5.47 21.33
CA LEU A 7 28.52 -4.34 20.98
C LEU A 7 29.16 -3.46 19.91
N ARG A 8 28.33 -2.99 18.99
CA ARG A 8 28.65 -1.91 18.04
C ARG A 8 27.69 -0.75 18.30
N VAL A 9 28.23 0.32 18.89
CA VAL A 9 27.42 1.50 19.24
C VAL A 9 27.40 2.46 18.06
N ILE A 10 26.19 2.76 17.55
CA ILE A 10 25.97 3.76 16.52
C ILE A 10 25.26 4.94 17.18
N ARG A 11 25.94 6.10 17.19
CA ARG A 11 25.40 7.33 17.78
C ARG A 11 24.49 8.04 16.78
N VAL A 12 23.29 8.38 17.23
CA VAL A 12 22.33 9.25 16.51
C VAL A 12 21.96 10.45 17.36
N ASN A 13 21.63 11.58 16.74
CA ASN A 13 21.29 12.80 17.48
C ASN A 13 20.00 12.63 18.30
N CYS A 14 19.05 11.86 17.80
CA CYS A 14 17.79 11.56 18.46
C CYS A 14 17.25 10.21 17.96
N THR A 15 16.59 9.46 18.83
CA THR A 15 15.88 8.22 18.40
C THR A 15 14.82 8.50 17.35
N GLY A 16 14.24 9.71 17.29
CA GLY A 16 13.36 10.14 16.22
C GLY A 16 13.96 10.02 14.81
N ARG A 17 15.31 10.00 14.69
CA ARG A 17 16.03 9.77 13.42
C ARG A 17 16.10 8.29 13.03
N ILE A 18 15.89 7.38 13.99
CA ILE A 18 15.99 5.95 13.72
C ILE A 18 14.82 5.52 12.83
N ASP A 19 15.16 5.17 11.61
CA ASP A 19 14.26 4.57 10.65
C ASP A 19 14.21 3.05 10.88
N PRO A 20 13.05 2.39 10.73
CA PRO A 20 12.95 0.94 10.70
C PRO A 20 13.93 0.28 9.74
N LEU A 21 14.21 0.95 8.64
CA LEU A 21 15.20 0.50 7.65
C LEU A 21 16.56 0.21 8.29
N PHE A 22 17.00 1.02 9.26
CA PHE A 22 18.28 0.80 9.95
C PHE A 22 18.29 -0.48 10.77
N ILE A 23 17.14 -0.82 11.40
CA ILE A 23 16.99 -2.05 12.17
C ILE A 23 17.01 -3.25 11.22
N LEU A 24 16.22 -3.19 10.14
CA LEU A 24 16.12 -4.24 9.13
C LEU A 24 17.47 -4.49 8.45
N GLN A 25 18.17 -3.44 8.04
CA GLN A 25 19.49 -3.53 7.42
C GLN A 25 20.52 -4.14 8.37
N ALA A 26 20.48 -3.75 9.66
CA ALA A 26 21.40 -4.33 10.64
C ALA A 26 21.18 -5.85 10.82
N LEU A 27 19.92 -6.29 10.90
CA LEU A 27 19.56 -7.70 10.97
C LEU A 27 19.94 -8.44 9.69
N GLU A 28 19.68 -7.86 8.53
CA GLU A 28 20.03 -8.43 7.22
C GLU A 28 21.55 -8.55 7.03
N ALA A 29 22.31 -7.56 7.54
CA ALA A 29 23.77 -7.60 7.58
C ALA A 29 24.34 -8.56 8.61
N GLY A 30 23.49 -9.31 9.33
CA GLY A 30 23.91 -10.37 10.25
C GLY A 30 24.10 -9.95 11.70
N ALA A 31 23.55 -8.81 12.13
CA ALA A 31 23.49 -8.52 13.55
C ALA A 31 22.54 -9.51 14.24
N ASP A 32 23.02 -10.13 15.34
CA ASP A 32 22.20 -11.07 16.13
C ASP A 32 21.05 -10.38 16.89
N GLY A 33 21.16 -9.07 17.11
CA GLY A 33 20.12 -8.26 17.71
C GLY A 33 20.40 -6.77 17.62
N VAL A 34 19.36 -5.96 17.77
CA VAL A 34 19.40 -4.49 17.69
C VAL A 34 18.71 -3.87 18.92
N LEU A 35 19.47 -3.09 19.70
CA LEU A 35 18.95 -2.37 20.85
C LEU A 35 18.90 -0.87 20.55
N ILE A 36 17.73 -0.27 20.65
CA ILE A 36 17.53 1.17 20.55
C ILE A 36 17.50 1.76 21.96
N SER A 37 18.36 2.74 22.20
CA SER A 37 18.39 3.48 23.49
C SER A 37 18.09 4.94 23.27
N GLY A 38 17.11 5.48 23.97
CA GLY A 38 16.68 6.88 23.85
C GLY A 38 16.29 7.52 25.17
N CYS A 39 16.14 8.83 25.18
CA CYS A 39 15.71 9.58 26.36
C CYS A 39 14.30 9.19 26.82
N HIS A 40 13.99 9.47 28.08
CA HIS A 40 12.67 9.25 28.65
C HIS A 40 11.59 10.09 27.95
N GLU A 41 10.35 9.59 28.01
CA GLU A 41 9.21 10.37 27.53
C GLU A 41 9.07 11.65 28.34
N GLY A 42 8.91 12.77 27.67
CA GLY A 42 8.93 14.11 28.29
C GLY A 42 10.31 14.79 28.33
N ASP A 43 11.41 14.03 28.27
CA ASP A 43 12.78 14.56 28.34
C ASP A 43 13.48 14.63 26.98
N CYS A 44 12.72 14.53 25.88
CA CYS A 44 13.30 14.56 24.55
C CYS A 44 13.86 15.94 24.22
N HIS A 45 15.16 16.05 23.92
CA HIS A 45 15.80 17.29 23.51
C HIS A 45 15.12 17.95 22.29
N TYR A 46 14.54 17.15 21.40
CA TYR A 46 13.80 17.59 20.22
C TYR A 46 12.27 17.47 20.41
N SER A 47 11.78 17.62 21.62
CA SER A 47 10.37 17.60 22.05
C SER A 47 9.70 16.23 21.96
N THR A 48 9.43 15.69 20.77
CA THR A 48 8.56 14.52 20.57
C THR A 48 9.24 13.35 19.85
N GLY A 49 10.52 13.47 19.49
CA GLY A 49 11.22 12.49 18.67
C GLY A 49 11.20 11.05 19.23
N ASN A 50 11.34 10.90 20.57
CA ASN A 50 11.29 9.59 21.23
C ASN A 50 9.90 8.95 21.20
N ILE A 51 8.81 9.75 21.24
CA ILE A 51 7.43 9.26 21.18
C ILE A 51 7.16 8.65 19.80
N PHE A 52 7.50 9.39 18.73
CA PHE A 52 7.37 8.90 17.36
C PHE A 52 8.24 7.66 17.10
N SER A 53 9.46 7.65 17.62
CA SER A 53 10.36 6.52 17.52
C SER A 53 9.76 5.26 18.18
N LYS A 54 9.21 5.40 19.38
CA LYS A 54 8.60 4.29 20.12
C LYS A 54 7.38 3.70 19.38
N LYS A 55 6.49 4.57 18.85
CA LYS A 55 5.35 4.11 18.03
C LYS A 55 5.83 3.33 16.82
N ARG A 56 6.78 3.89 16.08
CA ARG A 56 7.39 3.29 14.90
C ARG A 56 8.03 1.95 15.22
N PHE A 57 8.83 1.89 16.28
CA PHE A 57 9.47 0.67 16.75
C PHE A 57 8.45 -0.42 17.09
N ARG A 58 7.39 -0.09 17.83
CA ARG A 58 6.34 -1.06 18.20
C ARG A 58 5.70 -1.70 16.96
N PHE A 59 5.36 -0.89 15.98
CA PHE A 59 4.79 -1.37 14.72
C PHE A 59 5.74 -2.34 14.00
N PHE A 60 7.03 -1.96 13.86
CA PHE A 60 8.01 -2.81 13.19
C PHE A 60 8.41 -4.03 14.01
N LYS A 61 8.46 -3.91 15.33
CA LYS A 61 8.68 -5.08 16.19
C LYS A 61 7.61 -6.14 15.97
N LYS A 62 6.34 -5.73 15.88
CA LYS A 62 5.23 -6.65 15.62
C LYS A 62 5.37 -7.36 14.26
N MET A 63 5.84 -6.66 13.21
CA MET A 63 6.19 -7.33 11.95
C MET A 63 7.32 -8.35 12.14
N LEU A 64 8.35 -7.99 12.89
CA LEU A 64 9.47 -8.89 13.17
C LEU A 64 9.08 -10.08 14.06
N ASP A 65 8.06 -9.94 14.91
CA ASP A 65 7.51 -11.05 15.70
C ASP A 65 6.94 -12.14 14.78
N GLU A 66 6.30 -11.77 13.67
CA GLU A 66 5.78 -12.74 12.68
C GLU A 66 6.92 -13.53 12.00
N PHE A 67 8.09 -12.92 11.84
CA PHE A 67 9.30 -13.60 11.35
C PHE A 67 10.08 -14.36 12.43
N GLY A 68 9.62 -14.32 13.69
CA GLY A 68 10.37 -14.89 14.83
C GLY A 68 11.62 -14.07 15.20
N LEU A 69 11.72 -12.82 14.73
CA LEU A 69 12.84 -11.92 14.99
C LEU A 69 12.56 -10.87 16.07
N GLY A 70 11.32 -10.75 16.55
CA GLY A 70 10.93 -9.69 17.48
C GLY A 70 11.67 -9.70 18.81
N ASP A 71 12.09 -10.88 19.30
CA ASP A 71 12.90 -11.00 20.51
C ASP A 71 14.35 -10.53 20.35
N ARG A 72 14.79 -10.32 19.11
CA ARG A 72 16.14 -9.83 18.76
C ARG A 72 16.21 -8.32 18.70
N VAL A 73 15.10 -7.62 18.83
CA VAL A 73 15.03 -6.15 18.83
C VAL A 73 14.38 -5.64 20.10
N ASP A 74 14.92 -4.54 20.64
CA ASP A 74 14.36 -3.93 21.83
C ASP A 74 14.53 -2.40 21.83
N PHE A 75 13.69 -1.72 22.61
CA PHE A 75 13.70 -0.27 22.77
C PHE A 75 13.67 0.09 24.25
N VAL A 76 14.67 0.84 24.71
CA VAL A 76 14.82 1.20 26.12
C VAL A 76 14.95 2.69 26.31
N HIS A 77 14.41 3.17 27.41
CA HIS A 77 14.54 4.57 27.82
C HIS A 77 15.69 4.69 28.83
N VAL A 78 16.64 5.55 28.48
CA VAL A 78 17.79 5.88 29.33
C VAL A 78 18.25 7.31 29.06
N SER A 79 18.51 8.08 30.12
CA SER A 79 19.08 9.41 30.02
C SER A 79 20.61 9.39 29.98
N ALA A 80 21.22 10.51 29.58
CA ALA A 80 22.68 10.68 29.60
C ALA A 80 23.29 10.53 31.01
N ALA A 81 22.52 10.82 32.06
CA ALA A 81 22.93 10.67 33.46
C ALA A 81 22.87 9.25 33.98
N GLU A 82 22.19 8.32 33.29
CA GLU A 82 21.94 6.94 33.72
C GLU A 82 22.96 5.92 33.15
N GLY A 83 24.25 6.27 33.15
CA GLY A 83 25.28 5.43 32.54
C GLY A 83 25.38 4.01 33.12
N GLU A 84 25.18 3.83 34.43
CA GLU A 84 25.19 2.50 35.09
C GLU A 84 23.98 1.66 34.63
N LYS A 85 22.82 2.26 34.58
CA LYS A 85 21.60 1.62 34.06
C LYS A 85 21.78 1.20 32.60
N TRP A 86 22.34 2.08 31.77
CA TRP A 86 22.62 1.77 30.36
C TRP A 86 23.58 0.60 30.22
N ALA A 87 24.66 0.53 31.05
CA ALA A 87 25.57 -0.60 31.03
C ALA A 87 24.90 -1.92 31.48
N ALA A 88 24.01 -1.86 32.48
CA ALA A 88 23.25 -3.01 32.93
C ALA A 88 22.30 -3.54 31.83
N ILE A 89 21.56 -2.64 31.19
CA ILE A 89 20.65 -2.95 30.08
C ILE A 89 21.42 -3.63 28.92
N ASN A 90 22.57 -3.10 28.53
CA ASN A 90 23.37 -3.69 27.46
C ASN A 90 23.89 -5.08 27.82
N LYS A 91 24.30 -5.30 29.05
CA LYS A 91 24.73 -6.65 29.53
C LYS A 91 23.57 -7.65 29.49
N GLU A 92 22.39 -7.22 29.91
CA GLU A 92 21.18 -8.03 29.90
C GLU A 92 20.74 -8.36 28.47
N PHE A 93 20.71 -7.37 27.59
CA PHE A 93 20.39 -7.57 26.19
C PHE A 93 21.35 -8.53 25.51
N VAL A 94 22.67 -8.37 25.70
CA VAL A 94 23.67 -9.30 25.17
C VAL A 94 23.48 -10.70 25.71
N LYS A 95 23.13 -10.85 27.01
CA LYS A 95 22.81 -12.16 27.60
C LYS A 95 21.57 -12.79 26.96
N LYS A 96 20.52 -11.99 26.71
CA LYS A 96 19.32 -12.41 25.99
C LYS A 96 19.66 -12.91 24.58
N ILE A 97 20.42 -12.14 23.82
CA ILE A 97 20.80 -12.50 22.45
C ILE A 97 21.67 -13.76 22.42
N LYS A 98 22.65 -13.89 23.34
CA LYS A 98 23.45 -15.12 23.45
C LYS A 98 22.60 -16.35 23.75
N LYS A 99 21.53 -16.22 24.54
CA LYS A 99 20.60 -17.31 24.82
C LYS A 99 19.75 -17.69 23.59
N LEU A 100 19.41 -16.73 22.76
CA LEU A 100 18.70 -16.96 21.50
C LEU A 100 19.59 -17.59 20.42
N GLY A 101 20.91 -17.52 20.60
CA GLY A 101 21.88 -17.99 19.61
C GLY A 101 22.04 -17.04 18.41
N PRO A 102 22.83 -17.47 17.41
CA PRO A 102 23.04 -16.69 16.18
C PRO A 102 21.73 -16.35 15.46
N THR A 103 21.75 -15.28 14.68
CA THR A 103 20.60 -14.94 13.84
C THR A 103 20.25 -16.08 12.89
N PRO A 104 18.94 -16.42 12.72
CA PRO A 104 18.53 -17.44 11.75
C PRO A 104 18.62 -16.95 10.30
N ILE A 105 18.92 -15.67 10.09
CA ILE A 105 19.04 -15.08 8.76
C ILE A 105 20.26 -15.67 8.06
N GLN A 106 20.05 -16.38 6.96
CA GLN A 106 21.13 -16.90 6.15
C GLN A 106 21.93 -15.75 5.56
N GLN A 107 23.21 -15.68 5.93
CA GLN A 107 24.09 -14.63 5.41
C GLN A 107 24.56 -14.99 4.01
N THR A 108 24.33 -14.11 3.06
CA THR A 108 25.01 -14.14 1.77
C THR A 108 26.25 -13.26 1.88
N ASN A 109 27.39 -13.76 1.46
CA ASN A 109 28.65 -12.99 1.44
C ASN A 109 28.63 -11.86 0.40
N ASP A 110 27.55 -11.66 -0.28
CA ASP A 110 27.40 -10.68 -1.34
C ASP A 110 26.67 -9.43 -0.82
N LEU A 111 27.46 -8.44 -0.40
CA LEU A 111 26.96 -7.12 -0.03
C LEU A 111 26.37 -6.34 -1.23
N SER A 112 26.57 -6.84 -2.46
CA SER A 112 26.03 -6.24 -3.68
C SER A 112 24.51 -6.39 -3.80
N ASP A 113 23.92 -7.37 -3.11
CA ASP A 113 22.45 -7.54 -3.04
C ASP A 113 21.75 -6.48 -2.17
N ILE A 114 22.51 -5.69 -1.42
CA ILE A 114 22.00 -4.52 -0.69
C ILE A 114 22.09 -3.27 -1.59
N THR A 115 21.82 -3.40 -2.85
CA THR A 115 21.70 -2.23 -3.74
C THR A 115 20.46 -1.46 -3.35
N VAL A 116 20.69 -0.42 -2.56
CA VAL A 116 19.72 0.66 -2.34
C VAL A 116 19.67 1.42 -3.67
N ASP A 117 18.77 1.01 -4.52
CA ASP A 117 18.47 1.77 -5.73
C ASP A 117 17.90 3.13 -5.28
N ASP A 118 18.58 4.23 -5.64
CA ASP A 118 18.23 5.59 -5.16
C ASP A 118 16.84 6.06 -5.62
N ASP A 119 16.22 5.33 -6.53
CA ASP A 119 14.94 5.67 -7.16
C ASP A 119 13.72 5.11 -6.40
N HIS A 120 13.91 4.35 -5.31
CA HIS A 120 12.82 3.76 -4.55
C HIS A 120 12.35 4.65 -3.39
N THR A 121 11.04 4.75 -3.23
CA THR A 121 10.44 5.35 -2.05
C THR A 121 10.85 4.57 -0.80
N ARG A 122 10.86 5.22 0.38
CA ARG A 122 11.18 4.57 1.66
C ARG A 122 10.34 3.30 1.91
N LYS A 123 9.08 3.30 1.51
CA LYS A 123 8.16 2.18 1.68
C LYS A 123 8.58 0.98 0.82
N ASN A 124 9.04 1.22 -0.39
CA ASN A 124 9.54 0.18 -1.28
C ASN A 124 10.82 -0.44 -0.72
N ARG A 125 11.75 0.35 -0.17
CA ARG A 125 12.96 -0.17 0.48
C ARG A 125 12.67 -1.07 1.67
N ILE A 126 11.69 -0.71 2.50
CA ILE A 126 11.25 -1.56 3.62
C ILE A 126 10.64 -2.86 3.09
N HIS A 127 9.81 -2.77 2.06
CA HIS A 127 9.26 -3.93 1.38
C HIS A 127 10.36 -4.86 0.86
N ASP A 128 11.32 -4.34 0.12
CA ASP A 128 12.40 -5.12 -0.49
C ASP A 128 13.25 -5.86 0.57
N ILE A 129 13.58 -5.18 1.67
CA ILE A 129 14.31 -5.81 2.77
C ILE A 129 13.46 -6.87 3.47
N LEU A 130 12.18 -6.62 3.71
CA LEU A 130 11.31 -7.63 4.31
C LEU A 130 11.12 -8.85 3.41
N VAL A 131 11.04 -8.66 2.09
CA VAL A 131 11.03 -9.75 1.11
C VAL A 131 12.35 -10.51 1.11
N SER A 132 13.49 -9.80 1.18
CA SER A 132 14.81 -10.42 1.30
C SER A 132 14.93 -11.25 2.58
N LEU A 133 14.52 -10.70 3.73
CA LEU A 133 14.49 -11.41 5.01
C LEU A 133 13.57 -12.65 4.96
N SER A 134 12.38 -12.52 4.37
CA SER A 134 11.44 -13.63 4.18
C SER A 134 12.10 -14.79 3.44
N LYS A 135 12.79 -14.50 2.33
CA LYS A 135 13.52 -15.51 1.54
C LYS A 135 14.68 -16.14 2.31
N LYS A 136 15.51 -15.30 3.00
CA LYS A 136 16.66 -15.77 3.78
C LYS A 136 16.27 -16.62 4.99
N MET A 137 15.04 -16.51 5.45
CA MET A 137 14.50 -17.26 6.58
C MET A 137 13.57 -18.40 6.18
N ASP A 138 13.37 -18.61 4.88
CA ASP A 138 12.38 -19.56 4.37
C ASP A 138 11.00 -19.37 5.00
N TYR A 139 10.61 -18.09 5.14
CA TYR A 139 9.36 -17.71 5.77
C TYR A 139 8.22 -17.76 4.76
N GLU A 140 7.28 -18.67 5.00
CA GLU A 140 6.03 -18.74 4.26
C GLU A 140 4.87 -18.26 5.13
N PRO A 141 4.20 -17.17 4.76
CA PRO A 141 3.02 -16.71 5.49
C PRO A 141 1.87 -17.71 5.34
N LYS A 142 1.46 -18.32 6.44
CA LYS A 142 0.42 -19.37 6.45
C LYS A 142 -1.01 -18.83 6.48
N LYS A 143 -1.21 -17.57 6.82
CA LYS A 143 -2.51 -16.91 6.96
C LYS A 143 -2.36 -15.40 6.79
N GLN A 144 -3.46 -14.74 6.47
CA GLN A 144 -3.53 -13.28 6.49
C GLN A 144 -3.18 -12.72 7.88
N VAL A 145 -2.30 -11.72 7.93
CA VAL A 145 -1.87 -11.06 9.17
C VAL A 145 -2.26 -9.59 9.09
N LEU A 146 -3.37 -9.27 9.72
CA LEU A 146 -3.91 -7.91 9.80
C LEU A 146 -3.51 -7.26 11.12
N PHE A 147 -3.00 -6.04 11.05
CA PHE A 147 -2.67 -5.22 12.22
C PHE A 147 -3.82 -4.28 12.55
N ASP A 148 -4.09 -4.09 13.84
CA ASP A 148 -5.10 -3.15 14.28
C ASP A 148 -4.72 -1.71 13.89
N PRO A 149 -5.68 -0.87 13.49
CA PRO A 149 -5.40 0.51 13.05
C PRO A 149 -4.63 1.35 14.06
N GLU A 150 -4.85 1.14 15.36
CA GLU A 150 -4.16 1.85 16.45
C GLU A 150 -2.67 1.47 16.58
N GLU A 151 -2.30 0.30 16.09
CA GLU A 151 -0.94 -0.22 16.11
C GLU A 151 -0.13 0.19 14.87
N VAL A 152 -0.81 0.64 13.81
CA VAL A 152 -0.17 0.99 12.55
C VAL A 152 0.46 2.37 12.64
N TYR A 153 1.72 2.46 12.23
CA TYR A 153 2.45 3.72 12.18
C TYR A 153 1.98 4.59 11.00
N GLU A 154 2.02 5.90 11.19
CA GLU A 154 1.70 6.89 10.16
C GLU A 154 2.47 6.63 8.85
N GLY A 155 1.77 6.71 7.71
CA GLY A 155 2.31 6.38 6.39
C GLY A 155 1.99 4.97 5.91
N TYR A 156 1.35 4.15 6.75
CA TYR A 156 0.79 2.86 6.36
C TYR A 156 -0.73 2.89 6.45
N GLY A 157 -1.36 2.39 5.43
CA GLY A 157 -2.79 2.37 5.28
C GLY A 157 -3.14 2.03 3.83
N PHE A 158 -4.41 1.95 3.56
CA PHE A 158 -4.93 1.69 2.22
C PHE A 158 -6.31 2.33 2.05
N PRO A 159 -6.73 2.62 0.81
CA PRO A 159 -8.07 3.09 0.53
C PRO A 159 -9.08 2.00 0.91
N LYS A 160 -10.06 2.37 1.70
CA LYS A 160 -11.24 1.56 1.98
C LYS A 160 -12.41 2.14 1.19
N ARG A 161 -13.05 1.29 0.40
CA ARG A 161 -14.19 1.70 -0.43
C ARG A 161 -15.50 1.28 0.19
N ASP A 162 -16.47 2.17 0.14
CA ASP A 162 -17.86 1.89 0.46
C ASP A 162 -18.53 1.27 -0.79
N PRO A 163 -18.89 -0.03 -0.77
CA PRO A 163 -19.45 -0.70 -1.93
C PRO A 163 -20.81 -0.16 -2.33
N ASP A 164 -21.58 0.41 -1.39
CA ASP A 164 -22.92 0.96 -1.66
C ASP A 164 -22.87 2.31 -2.37
N LYS A 165 -21.77 3.05 -2.21
CA LYS A 165 -21.54 4.33 -2.87
C LYS A 165 -20.71 4.21 -4.15
N CYS A 166 -19.85 3.22 -4.24
CA CYS A 166 -18.90 3.10 -5.34
C CYS A 166 -19.58 2.73 -6.66
N ILE A 167 -19.54 3.63 -7.64
CA ILE A 167 -20.09 3.41 -8.98
C ILE A 167 -19.08 2.78 -9.96
N GLY A 168 -17.83 2.56 -9.56
CA GLY A 168 -16.83 1.94 -10.40
C GLY A 168 -16.28 2.80 -11.54
N CYS A 169 -16.18 4.11 -11.37
CA CYS A 169 -15.89 5.11 -12.42
C CYS A 169 -14.41 5.24 -12.82
N TYR A 170 -13.48 4.45 -12.26
CA TYR A 170 -12.03 4.53 -12.49
C TYR A 170 -11.30 5.79 -11.99
N ALA A 171 -11.96 6.79 -11.45
CA ALA A 171 -11.30 8.03 -11.05
C ALA A 171 -10.12 7.79 -10.09
N CYS A 172 -10.31 6.93 -9.08
CA CYS A 172 -9.27 6.57 -8.12
C CYS A 172 -8.09 5.82 -8.76
N TYR A 173 -8.35 4.98 -9.74
CA TYR A 173 -7.31 4.26 -10.49
C TYR A 173 -6.45 5.23 -11.30
N ASN A 174 -7.09 6.16 -12.04
CA ASN A 174 -6.41 7.08 -12.92
C ASN A 174 -5.57 8.13 -12.19
N VAL A 175 -5.93 8.48 -10.95
CA VAL A 175 -5.22 9.51 -10.17
C VAL A 175 -4.08 8.94 -9.34
N CYS A 176 -4.00 7.62 -9.15
CA CYS A 176 -3.01 7.02 -8.26
C CYS A 176 -1.59 7.13 -8.84
N PRO A 177 -0.68 7.91 -8.22
CA PRO A 177 0.66 8.14 -8.76
C PRO A 177 1.52 6.87 -8.79
N GLU A 178 1.29 5.95 -7.84
CA GLU A 178 2.05 4.70 -7.72
C GLU A 178 1.32 3.50 -8.36
N ASN A 179 0.22 3.72 -9.08
CA ASN A 179 -0.60 2.63 -9.63
C ASN A 179 -0.97 1.55 -8.61
N ALA A 180 -1.12 1.94 -7.34
CA ALA A 180 -1.43 1.02 -6.24
C ALA A 180 -2.83 0.44 -6.33
N ILE A 181 -3.76 1.14 -6.98
CA ILE A 181 -5.13 0.66 -7.16
C ILE A 181 -5.17 -0.30 -8.34
N LYS A 182 -5.72 -1.48 -8.12
CA LYS A 182 -5.87 -2.53 -9.14
C LYS A 182 -7.33 -2.75 -9.46
N ILE A 183 -7.59 -2.97 -10.73
CA ILE A 183 -8.92 -3.24 -11.27
C ILE A 183 -8.80 -4.41 -12.22
N GLU A 184 -9.66 -5.41 -12.05
CA GLU A 184 -9.69 -6.61 -12.88
C GLU A 184 -11.13 -6.96 -13.23
N ASP A 185 -11.39 -7.21 -14.53
CA ASP A 185 -12.67 -7.70 -14.99
C ASP A 185 -12.65 -9.23 -15.02
N VAL A 186 -13.50 -9.86 -14.20
CA VAL A 186 -13.64 -11.31 -14.11
C VAL A 186 -15.07 -11.71 -14.47
N LYS A 187 -15.26 -12.32 -15.64
CA LYS A 187 -16.57 -12.69 -16.18
C LYS A 187 -17.48 -11.46 -16.32
N ASN A 188 -18.52 -11.37 -15.48
CA ASN A 188 -19.51 -10.29 -15.47
C ASN A 188 -19.35 -9.30 -14.32
N LYS A 189 -18.20 -9.31 -13.66
CA LYS A 189 -17.91 -8.47 -12.51
C LYS A 189 -16.56 -7.81 -12.65
N ARG A 190 -16.42 -6.61 -12.08
CA ARG A 190 -15.18 -5.86 -11.93
C ARG A 190 -14.74 -5.88 -10.48
N LYS A 191 -13.54 -6.36 -10.22
CA LYS A 191 -12.92 -6.36 -8.91
C LYS A 191 -12.09 -5.12 -8.69
N TYR A 192 -12.09 -4.64 -7.46
CA TYR A 192 -11.29 -3.51 -6.98
C TYR A 192 -10.41 -3.96 -5.85
N GLY A 193 -9.14 -3.63 -5.94
CA GLY A 193 -8.16 -3.96 -4.93
C GLY A 193 -7.05 -2.93 -4.83
N THR A 194 -6.18 -3.10 -3.84
CA THR A 194 -5.06 -2.20 -3.59
C THR A 194 -3.78 -2.99 -3.32
N LEU A 195 -2.70 -2.65 -4.02
CA LEU A 195 -1.34 -3.09 -3.71
C LEU A 195 -0.84 -2.31 -2.50
N HIS A 196 -0.79 -2.98 -1.36
CA HIS A 196 -0.47 -2.35 -0.09
C HIS A 196 0.97 -1.80 -0.07
N ALA A 197 1.92 -2.52 -0.65
CA ALA A 197 3.32 -2.12 -0.73
C ALA A 197 3.52 -0.81 -1.52
N GLN A 198 2.64 -0.52 -2.49
CA GLN A 198 2.73 0.66 -3.36
C GLN A 198 1.90 1.86 -2.88
N CYS A 199 0.93 1.67 -1.98
CA CYS A 199 0.07 2.77 -1.53
C CYS A 199 0.83 3.77 -0.64
N LEU A 200 0.96 5.03 -1.07
CA LEU A 200 1.61 6.12 -0.33
C LEU A 200 0.71 6.81 0.71
N VAL A 201 -0.54 6.42 0.83
CA VAL A 201 -1.51 7.06 1.74
C VAL A 201 -1.70 8.57 1.44
N CYS A 202 -1.50 8.97 0.18
CA CYS A 202 -1.52 10.38 -0.27
C CYS A 202 -2.92 11.00 -0.34
N LYS A 203 -3.98 10.21 -0.21
CA LYS A 203 -5.40 10.63 -0.25
C LYS A 203 -5.91 11.17 -1.60
N GLU A 204 -5.13 11.10 -2.67
CA GLU A 204 -5.60 11.60 -3.98
C GLU A 204 -6.83 10.84 -4.49
N CYS A 205 -6.89 9.52 -4.25
CA CYS A 205 -8.06 8.70 -4.58
C CYS A 205 -9.32 9.07 -3.77
N GLU A 206 -9.16 9.52 -2.52
CA GLU A 206 -10.25 10.02 -1.66
C GLU A 206 -10.78 11.35 -2.21
N LYS A 207 -9.89 12.29 -2.54
CA LYS A 207 -10.26 13.62 -3.04
C LYS A 207 -10.95 13.59 -4.40
N VAL A 208 -10.54 12.69 -5.29
CA VAL A 208 -11.06 12.63 -6.67
C VAL A 208 -12.38 11.86 -6.76
N CYS A 209 -12.79 11.15 -5.72
CA CYS A 209 -13.96 10.29 -5.75
C CYS A 209 -15.27 11.10 -5.88
N PRO A 210 -16.00 11.00 -7.01
CA PRO A 210 -17.21 11.81 -7.23
C PRO A 210 -18.41 11.38 -6.37
N GLN A 211 -18.28 10.24 -5.68
CA GLN A 211 -19.33 9.66 -4.83
C GLN A 211 -18.92 9.67 -3.35
N GLU A 212 -17.76 10.26 -3.02
CA GLU A 212 -17.21 10.22 -1.65
C GLU A 212 -17.21 8.78 -1.06
N ALA A 213 -16.94 7.81 -1.94
CA ALA A 213 -17.00 6.39 -1.60
C ALA A 213 -15.67 5.86 -1.06
N ILE A 214 -14.61 6.68 -0.99
CA ILE A 214 -13.27 6.25 -0.59
C ILE A 214 -12.82 7.04 0.62
N THR A 215 -12.31 6.31 1.62
CA THR A 215 -11.59 6.87 2.76
C THR A 215 -10.26 6.16 2.92
N ILE A 216 -9.22 6.90 3.28
CA ILE A 216 -7.95 6.28 3.64
C ILE A 216 -8.00 5.88 5.11
N SER A 217 -7.95 4.58 5.35
CA SER A 217 -7.93 4.02 6.70
C SER A 217 -6.51 3.58 7.08
N PRO A 218 -6.06 3.86 8.31
CA PRO A 218 -4.89 3.18 8.86
C PRO A 218 -5.10 1.67 8.80
N GLY A 219 -4.06 0.94 8.43
CA GLY A 219 -4.15 -0.51 8.35
C GLY A 219 -2.89 -1.08 7.71
N PHE A 220 -2.60 -2.33 8.03
CA PHE A 220 -1.48 -3.06 7.46
C PHE A 220 -1.82 -4.54 7.39
N GLU A 221 -1.66 -5.11 6.22
CA GLU A 221 -1.80 -6.54 5.98
C GLU A 221 -0.46 -7.08 5.46
N LEU A 222 0.22 -7.86 6.29
CA LEU A 222 1.62 -8.25 6.07
C LEU A 222 1.79 -9.14 4.83
N VAL A 223 0.89 -10.09 4.61
CA VAL A 223 1.01 -11.04 3.49
C VAL A 223 0.85 -10.33 2.15
N SER A 224 -0.20 -9.55 2.00
CA SER A 224 -0.41 -8.72 0.79
C SER A 224 0.75 -7.74 0.56
N PHE A 225 1.32 -7.20 1.65
CA PHE A 225 2.48 -6.34 1.56
C PHE A 225 3.71 -7.09 1.05
N LEU A 226 4.02 -8.27 1.60
CA LEU A 226 5.20 -9.07 1.22
C LEU A 226 5.08 -9.67 -0.18
N MET A 227 3.92 -10.21 -0.52
CA MET A 227 3.69 -10.88 -1.80
C MET A 227 3.46 -9.88 -2.94
N ASN A 228 3.30 -8.59 -2.63
CA ASN A 228 2.90 -7.55 -3.58
C ASN A 228 1.65 -7.94 -4.39
N GLU A 229 0.70 -8.59 -3.72
CA GLU A 229 -0.57 -8.99 -4.29
C GLU A 229 -1.67 -7.99 -3.91
N PRO A 230 -2.66 -7.77 -4.81
CA PRO A 230 -3.76 -6.89 -4.49
C PRO A 230 -4.61 -7.41 -3.33
N LEU A 231 -4.82 -6.58 -2.32
CA LEU A 231 -5.88 -6.80 -1.34
C LEU A 231 -7.21 -6.46 -2.02
N TRP A 232 -7.95 -7.50 -2.46
CA TRP A 232 -9.23 -7.33 -3.12
C TRP A 232 -10.31 -6.99 -2.09
N GLU A 233 -11.04 -5.89 -2.34
CA GLU A 233 -11.99 -5.33 -1.39
C GLU A 233 -13.43 -5.76 -1.70
N PHE A 234 -13.85 -5.62 -2.95
CA PHE A 234 -15.19 -5.97 -3.41
C PHE A 234 -15.25 -6.08 -4.93
N ASP A 235 -16.39 -6.55 -5.44
CA ASP A 235 -16.68 -6.60 -6.85
C ASP A 235 -17.98 -5.84 -7.21
N VAL A 236 -18.06 -5.33 -8.44
CA VAL A 236 -19.21 -4.60 -8.96
C VAL A 236 -19.69 -5.29 -10.24
N PRO A 237 -21.00 -5.51 -10.42
CA PRO A 237 -21.53 -6.13 -11.64
C PRO A 237 -21.28 -5.23 -12.86
N LEU A 238 -20.95 -5.86 -14.00
CA LEU A 238 -20.77 -5.17 -15.27
C LEU A 238 -22.07 -5.14 -16.08
N GLN A 239 -22.30 -4.03 -16.75
CA GLN A 239 -23.40 -3.82 -17.68
C GLN A 239 -23.17 -4.62 -18.97
N LYS A 240 -24.21 -5.28 -19.45
CA LYS A 240 -24.23 -5.98 -20.74
C LYS A 240 -24.52 -4.97 -21.87
N CYS A 241 -23.73 -5.02 -22.94
CA CYS A 241 -23.96 -4.18 -24.11
C CYS A 241 -25.24 -4.59 -24.83
N SER A 242 -26.09 -3.61 -25.16
CA SER A 242 -27.34 -3.82 -25.90
C SER A 242 -27.13 -4.31 -27.35
N GLU A 243 -25.95 -4.10 -27.93
CA GLU A 243 -25.65 -4.40 -29.32
C GLU A 243 -24.93 -5.75 -29.48
N CYS A 244 -23.84 -6.00 -28.76
CA CYS A 244 -23.03 -7.19 -28.92
C CYS A 244 -23.13 -8.19 -27.77
N GLY A 245 -23.79 -7.81 -26.67
CA GLY A 245 -23.97 -8.68 -25.50
C GLY A 245 -22.73 -8.81 -24.59
N GLU A 246 -21.60 -8.21 -24.93
CA GLU A 246 -20.40 -8.21 -24.08
C GLU A 246 -20.56 -7.31 -22.85
N TYR A 247 -19.90 -7.68 -21.78
CA TYR A 247 -19.83 -6.87 -20.57
C TYR A 247 -18.79 -5.75 -20.72
N PHE A 248 -19.06 -4.53 -20.20
CA PHE A 248 -18.16 -3.41 -20.49
C PHE A 248 -17.90 -2.47 -19.34
N ASN A 249 -18.90 -1.85 -18.73
CA ASN A 249 -18.74 -0.91 -17.62
C ASN A 249 -19.55 -1.37 -16.40
N PRO A 250 -19.19 -0.95 -15.19
CA PRO A 250 -20.00 -1.22 -14.01
C PRO A 250 -21.45 -0.74 -14.18
N THR A 251 -22.38 -1.60 -13.78
CA THR A 251 -23.83 -1.26 -13.84
C THR A 251 -24.15 0.02 -13.09
N PRO A 252 -23.66 0.24 -11.82
CA PRO A 252 -23.93 1.51 -11.13
C PRO A 252 -23.38 2.75 -11.84
N PHE A 253 -22.25 2.61 -12.54
CA PHE A 253 -21.72 3.71 -13.36
C PHE A 253 -22.62 4.04 -14.55
N CYS A 254 -23.14 3.01 -15.22
CA CYS A 254 -24.07 3.19 -16.35
C CYS A 254 -25.39 3.82 -15.90
N GLU A 255 -25.90 3.41 -14.75
CA GLU A 255 -27.13 3.98 -14.14
C GLU A 255 -26.92 5.46 -13.74
N GLU A 256 -25.81 5.77 -13.13
CA GLU A 256 -25.48 7.16 -12.79
C GLU A 256 -25.31 8.03 -14.04
N LEU A 257 -24.68 7.49 -15.08
CA LEU A 257 -24.57 8.17 -16.37
C LEU A 257 -25.96 8.40 -17.01
N GLU A 258 -26.83 7.41 -16.94
CA GLU A 258 -28.22 7.54 -17.44
C GLU A 258 -28.99 8.64 -16.69
N LYS A 259 -28.88 8.69 -15.35
CA LYS A 259 -29.51 9.73 -14.53
C LYS A 259 -29.01 11.14 -14.91
N ARG A 260 -27.70 11.30 -15.12
CA ARG A 260 -27.12 12.60 -15.52
C ARG A 260 -27.56 13.02 -16.90
N ILE A 261 -27.66 12.09 -17.84
CA ILE A 261 -28.12 12.34 -19.21
C ILE A 261 -29.60 12.71 -19.27
N LYS A 262 -30.44 12.08 -18.46
CA LYS A 262 -31.86 12.39 -18.36
C LYS A 262 -32.18 13.71 -17.63
N ASN A 263 -31.17 14.42 -17.14
CA ASN A 263 -31.36 15.77 -16.65
C ASN A 263 -31.65 16.69 -17.84
N LYS A 264 -32.76 17.42 -17.78
CA LYS A 264 -33.40 18.17 -18.89
C LYS A 264 -32.42 18.92 -19.82
N LYS A 265 -31.44 19.62 -19.27
CA LYS A 265 -30.42 20.34 -20.07
C LYS A 265 -29.44 19.41 -20.83
N ALA A 266 -29.12 18.24 -20.29
CA ALA A 266 -28.22 17.29 -20.95
C ALA A 266 -28.96 16.46 -22.00
N GLU A 267 -30.25 16.17 -21.79
CA GLU A 267 -31.12 15.46 -22.72
C GLU A 267 -31.31 16.26 -24.01
N GLU A 268 -31.69 17.55 -23.92
CA GLU A 268 -31.79 18.46 -25.06
C GLU A 268 -30.49 18.55 -25.88
N SER A 269 -29.34 18.59 -25.21
CA SER A 269 -28.02 18.63 -25.86
C SER A 269 -27.67 17.33 -26.57
N LEU A 270 -28.06 16.19 -26.02
CA LEU A 270 -27.80 14.87 -26.62
C LEU A 270 -28.77 14.54 -27.75
N GLU A 271 -30.00 14.97 -27.67
CA GLU A 271 -30.96 14.88 -28.77
C GLU A 271 -30.49 15.69 -29.96
N ALA A 272 -29.93 16.89 -29.71
CA ALA A 272 -29.31 17.72 -30.76
C ALA A 272 -28.11 17.04 -31.45
N LEU A 273 -27.37 16.16 -30.74
CA LEU A 273 -26.27 15.38 -31.29
C LEU A 273 -26.72 14.18 -32.15
N ASN A 274 -28.00 13.80 -32.09
CA ASN A 274 -28.60 12.67 -32.82
C ASN A 274 -27.71 11.41 -32.84
N LEU A 275 -27.26 10.97 -31.64
CA LEU A 275 -26.36 9.84 -31.52
C LEU A 275 -27.04 8.53 -31.92
N PRO A 276 -26.38 7.67 -32.74
CA PRO A 276 -26.93 6.39 -33.21
C PRO A 276 -26.97 5.28 -32.14
N PHE A 277 -26.72 5.63 -30.87
CA PHE A 277 -26.68 4.72 -29.73
C PHE A 277 -26.98 5.43 -28.41
N LYS A 278 -27.37 4.64 -27.40
CA LYS A 278 -27.49 5.11 -26.01
C LYS A 278 -26.14 4.98 -25.30
N PRO A 279 -25.55 6.10 -24.78
CA PRO A 279 -24.21 6.08 -24.18
C PRO A 279 -24.02 5.14 -22.99
N TYR A 280 -25.09 4.86 -22.25
CA TYR A 280 -25.05 4.06 -21.01
C TYR A 280 -25.38 2.56 -21.24
N THR A 281 -25.87 2.14 -22.41
CA THR A 281 -26.18 0.73 -22.71
C THR A 281 -25.30 0.14 -23.80
N THR A 282 -24.49 0.95 -24.49
CA THR A 282 -23.67 0.51 -25.61
C THR A 282 -22.18 0.57 -25.25
N CYS A 283 -21.43 -0.51 -25.51
CA CYS A 283 -20.00 -0.59 -25.20
C CYS A 283 -19.15 0.34 -26.10
N PRO A 284 -17.92 0.71 -25.71
CA PRO A 284 -17.04 1.60 -26.49
C PRO A 284 -16.78 1.12 -27.91
N SER A 285 -16.62 -0.20 -28.12
CA SER A 285 -16.38 -0.76 -29.44
C SER A 285 -17.59 -0.61 -30.38
N CYS A 286 -18.80 -0.88 -29.88
CA CYS A 286 -20.02 -0.69 -30.66
C CYS A 286 -20.31 0.79 -30.93
N LYS A 287 -20.04 1.68 -29.98
CA LYS A 287 -20.12 3.14 -30.19
C LYS A 287 -19.24 3.60 -31.33
N ARG A 288 -17.95 3.18 -31.34
CA ARG A 288 -17.00 3.51 -32.40
C ARG A 288 -17.47 3.00 -33.75
N LYS A 289 -17.97 1.76 -33.85
CA LYS A 289 -18.51 1.18 -35.09
C LYS A 289 -19.68 1.99 -35.62
N LYS A 290 -20.65 2.36 -34.77
CA LYS A 290 -21.82 3.16 -35.18
C LYS A 290 -21.46 4.58 -35.61
N LEU A 291 -20.53 5.22 -34.89
CA LEU A 291 -20.04 6.54 -35.26
C LEU A 291 -19.29 6.49 -36.62
N ALA A 292 -18.44 5.50 -36.81
CA ALA A 292 -17.73 5.34 -38.09
C ALA A 292 -18.69 5.11 -39.26
N GLN A 293 -19.81 4.38 -39.06
CA GLN A 293 -20.85 4.24 -40.07
C GLN A 293 -21.51 5.58 -40.42
N VAL A 294 -21.89 6.37 -39.43
CA VAL A 294 -22.48 7.70 -39.63
C VAL A 294 -21.51 8.62 -40.39
N VAL A 295 -20.25 8.65 -39.98
CA VAL A 295 -19.20 9.45 -40.65
C VAL A 295 -19.04 8.99 -42.11
N ALA A 296 -19.02 7.68 -42.38
CA ALA A 296 -18.92 7.16 -43.72
C ALA A 296 -20.15 7.53 -44.58
N GLU A 297 -21.36 7.50 -44.04
CA GLU A 297 -22.59 7.92 -44.73
C GLU A 297 -22.61 9.43 -45.03
N ILE A 298 -22.04 10.25 -44.17
CA ILE A 298 -21.88 11.71 -44.41
C ILE A 298 -20.83 11.96 -45.48
N ALA A 299 -19.68 11.26 -45.41
CA ALA A 299 -18.58 11.44 -46.35
C ALA A 299 -18.89 10.87 -47.76
N HIS A 300 -19.70 9.83 -47.84
CA HIS A 300 -20.07 9.18 -49.10
C HIS A 300 -21.61 8.90 -49.14
N PRO A 301 -22.42 9.90 -49.48
CA PRO A 301 -23.88 9.78 -49.50
C PRO A 301 -24.44 8.61 -50.32
N ALA A 302 -23.72 8.14 -51.34
CA ALA A 302 -24.09 6.97 -52.14
C ALA A 302 -24.15 5.66 -51.32
N LEU A 303 -23.42 5.54 -50.21
CA LEU A 303 -23.47 4.39 -49.33
C LEU A 303 -24.79 4.28 -48.56
N LYS A 304 -25.55 5.35 -48.45
CA LYS A 304 -26.85 5.39 -47.77
C LYS A 304 -27.95 4.70 -48.57
N GLN A 305 -27.78 4.58 -49.90
CA GLN A 305 -28.74 3.97 -50.83
C GLN A 305 -28.55 2.44 -51.03
N MET A 306 -27.47 1.88 -50.44
CA MET A 306 -27.13 0.45 -50.65
C MET A 306 -27.60 -0.45 -49.48
N ARG A 307 -28.49 0.02 -48.57
CA ARG A 307 -29.05 -0.75 -47.44
C ARG A 307 -30.54 -1.05 -47.66
#